data_3259ddaf844f943c1ce4853f05923e77
#
_entry.id   3259ddaf844f943c1ce4853f05923e77
#
_cell.length_a   1.000
_cell.length_b   1.000
_cell.length_c   1.000
_cell.angle_alpha   90.00
_cell.angle_beta   90.00
_cell.angle_gamma   90.00
#
_symmetry.space_group_name_H-M   'P 1'
#
loop_
_entity.id
_entity.type
_entity.pdbx_description
1 polymer ?
#
loop_
_entity_poly.entity_id
_entity_poly.type
_entity_poly.pdbx_seq_one_letter_code
_entity_poly.pdbx_strand_id
1 'polypeptide(L)'
;MDKKEIHARLRSSLEFKQLWSYFLITAVILSLFLLFAVWRNPGEGNGIAATVYGLFIAPYLIFCTIRTVNIFRRLDDYFICRSVLRQPHGGLIRDTIYFTAMVEDPAGGRKYGVDTHAIFFSRGICQPLMEDYANTTVTLAVNRETGMVVVIG
;
A
#
# COMPACT_ATOMS: atom_id res chain seq x y z
N MET A 1 2.31 22.29 8.22
CA MET A 1 1.59 21.16 8.87
C MET A 1 2.58 20.45 9.78
N ASP A 2 2.13 20.00 10.98
CA ASP A 2 3.04 19.32 11.92
C ASP A 2 3.43 17.93 11.36
N LYS A 3 4.72 17.55 11.54
CA LYS A 3 5.24 16.23 11.14
C LYS A 3 4.44 15.07 11.76
N LYS A 4 3.98 15.23 12.98
CA LYS A 4 3.14 14.23 13.67
C LYS A 4 1.80 14.03 12.98
N GLU A 5 1.21 15.10 12.49
CA GLU A 5 -0.06 15.04 11.77
C GLU A 5 0.11 14.34 10.42
N ILE A 6 1.16 14.69 9.66
CA ILE A 6 1.47 14.02 8.38
C ILE A 6 1.71 12.53 8.61
N HIS A 7 2.52 12.18 9.61
CA HIS A 7 2.81 10.80 9.94
C HIS A 7 1.54 10.01 10.28
N ALA A 8 0.64 10.57 11.10
CA ALA A 8 -0.61 9.93 11.45
C ALA A 8 -1.52 9.71 10.22
N ARG A 9 -1.59 10.70 9.34
CA ARG A 9 -2.38 10.61 8.10
C ARG A 9 -1.79 9.58 7.12
N LEU A 10 -0.48 9.52 6.94
CA LEU A 10 0.17 8.51 6.10
C LEU A 10 -0.06 7.09 6.64
N ARG A 11 -0.05 6.91 7.98
CA ARG A 11 -0.35 5.63 8.60
C ARG A 11 -1.81 5.20 8.39
N SER A 12 -2.74 6.15 8.25
CA SER A 12 -4.14 5.87 7.92
C SER A 12 -4.41 5.71 6.43
N SER A 13 -3.39 5.89 5.59
CA SER A 13 -3.52 5.83 4.14
C SER A 13 -3.97 4.47 3.64
N LEU A 14 -4.63 4.46 2.50
CA LEU A 14 -5.11 3.25 1.85
C LEU A 14 -3.95 2.31 1.49
N GLU A 15 -2.86 2.87 0.93
CA GLU A 15 -1.67 2.09 0.57
C GLU A 15 -1.05 1.39 1.79
N PHE A 16 -0.85 2.12 2.88
CA PHE A 16 -0.27 1.55 4.09
C PHE A 16 -1.16 0.46 4.68
N LYS A 17 -2.46 0.70 4.78
CA LYS A 17 -3.42 -0.30 5.28
C LYS A 17 -3.44 -1.56 4.41
N GLN A 18 -3.48 -1.40 3.09
CA GLN A 18 -3.46 -2.55 2.17
C GLN A 18 -2.17 -3.36 2.31
N LEU A 19 -1.01 -2.68 2.29
CA LEU A 19 0.30 -3.32 2.40
C LEU A 19 0.39 -4.24 3.61
N TRP A 20 0.01 -3.74 4.79
CA TRP A 20 0.10 -4.50 6.03
C TRP A 20 -1.03 -5.51 6.21
N SER A 21 -2.24 -5.22 5.74
CA SER A 21 -3.34 -6.18 5.78
C SER A 21 -3.04 -7.42 4.95
N TYR A 22 -2.50 -7.25 3.74
CA TYR A 22 -2.09 -8.37 2.90
C TYR A 22 -0.95 -9.18 3.52
N PHE A 23 0.04 -8.48 4.07
CA PHE A 23 1.12 -9.17 4.78
C PHE A 23 0.58 -10.04 5.92
N LEU A 24 -0.28 -9.48 6.78
CA LEU A 24 -0.85 -10.19 7.92
C LEU A 24 -1.70 -11.38 7.49
N ILE A 25 -2.59 -11.20 6.52
CA ILE A 25 -3.45 -12.28 6.01
C ILE A 25 -2.58 -13.40 5.44
N THR A 26 -1.61 -13.08 4.59
CA THR A 26 -0.72 -14.07 3.99
C THR A 26 0.11 -14.79 5.05
N ALA A 27 0.67 -14.06 6.02
CA ALA A 27 1.45 -14.63 7.10
C ALA A 27 0.62 -15.58 7.98
N VAL A 28 -0.62 -15.21 8.31
CA VAL A 28 -1.53 -16.06 9.10
C VAL A 28 -1.89 -17.34 8.34
N ILE A 29 -2.30 -17.23 7.08
CA ILE A 29 -2.69 -18.40 6.26
C ILE A 29 -1.50 -19.35 6.11
N LEU A 30 -0.31 -18.85 5.77
CA LEU A 30 0.89 -19.68 5.65
C LEU A 30 1.28 -20.30 6.97
N SER A 31 1.17 -19.58 8.09
CA SER A 31 1.49 -20.10 9.42
C SER A 31 0.54 -21.24 9.82
N LEU A 32 -0.75 -21.11 9.56
CA LEU A 32 -1.73 -22.17 9.80
C LEU A 32 -1.43 -23.43 8.96
N PHE A 33 -1.11 -23.23 7.68
CA PHE A 33 -0.72 -24.32 6.79
C PHE A 33 0.56 -25.05 7.29
N LEU A 34 1.55 -24.28 7.73
CA LEU A 34 2.80 -24.83 8.24
C LEU A 34 2.59 -25.57 9.57
N LEU A 35 1.77 -25.04 10.47
CA LEU A 35 1.41 -25.75 11.71
C LEU A 35 0.79 -27.10 11.41
N PHE A 36 -0.11 -27.15 10.44
CA PHE A 36 -0.73 -28.41 9.99
C PHE A 36 0.32 -29.38 9.39
N ALA A 37 1.23 -28.87 8.55
CA ALA A 37 2.29 -29.68 7.92
C ALA A 37 3.27 -30.27 8.96
N VAL A 38 3.70 -29.45 9.93
CA VAL A 38 4.57 -29.88 11.03
C VAL A 38 3.88 -30.91 11.93
N TRP A 39 2.59 -30.69 12.24
CA TRP A 39 1.81 -31.63 13.04
C TRP A 39 1.67 -33.00 12.36
N ARG A 40 1.50 -33.01 11.05
CA ARG A 40 1.35 -34.25 10.27
C ARG A 40 2.69 -35.00 10.06
N ASN A 41 3.79 -34.28 9.90
CA ASN A 41 5.12 -34.83 9.62
C ASN A 41 6.21 -34.14 10.49
N PRO A 42 6.31 -34.49 11.78
CA PRO A 42 7.20 -33.77 12.69
C PRO A 42 8.69 -33.82 12.30
N GLY A 43 9.13 -34.88 11.60
CA GLY A 43 10.54 -35.03 11.19
C GLY A 43 10.97 -34.12 10.06
N GLU A 44 10.09 -33.86 9.10
CA GLU A 44 10.38 -33.04 7.90
C GLU A 44 9.75 -31.65 7.98
N GLY A 45 8.75 -31.47 8.86
CA GLY A 45 7.97 -30.25 8.95
C GLY A 45 8.78 -29.00 9.27
N ASN A 46 9.84 -29.13 10.05
CA ASN A 46 10.74 -28.01 10.38
C ASN A 46 11.51 -27.49 9.15
N GLY A 47 11.97 -28.39 8.28
CA GLY A 47 12.64 -28.02 7.05
C GLY A 47 11.70 -27.31 6.06
N ILE A 48 10.48 -27.83 5.92
CA ILE A 48 9.42 -27.21 5.10
C ILE A 48 9.08 -25.82 5.63
N ALA A 49 8.89 -25.69 6.96
CA ALA A 49 8.60 -24.42 7.60
C ALA A 49 9.70 -23.39 7.32
N ALA A 50 10.96 -23.73 7.56
CA ALA A 50 12.09 -22.84 7.31
C ALA A 50 12.17 -22.41 5.84
N THR A 51 11.94 -23.32 4.91
CA THR A 51 11.95 -23.04 3.47
C THR A 51 10.81 -22.07 3.08
N VAL A 52 9.59 -22.30 3.56
CA VAL A 52 8.45 -21.42 3.23
C VAL A 52 8.62 -20.04 3.85
N TYR A 53 9.06 -19.94 5.11
CA TYR A 53 9.34 -18.63 5.72
C TYR A 53 10.47 -17.89 5.00
N GLY A 54 11.54 -18.58 4.64
CA GLY A 54 12.68 -17.99 3.92
C GLY A 54 12.33 -17.52 2.51
N LEU A 55 11.55 -18.30 1.77
CA LEU A 55 11.23 -17.99 0.37
C LEU A 55 10.05 -17.04 0.17
N PHE A 56 9.08 -17.02 1.07
CA PHE A 56 7.84 -16.25 0.87
C PHE A 56 7.65 -15.15 1.92
N ILE A 57 7.74 -15.48 3.20
CA ILE A 57 7.43 -14.52 4.26
C ILE A 57 8.53 -13.48 4.42
N ALA A 58 9.79 -13.90 4.48
CA ALA A 58 10.90 -12.98 4.68
C ALA A 58 11.06 -11.96 3.53
N PRO A 59 11.05 -12.36 2.23
CA PRO A 59 11.09 -11.39 1.13
C PRO A 59 9.91 -10.44 1.13
N TYR A 60 8.71 -10.94 1.46
CA TYR A 60 7.53 -10.10 1.51
C TYR A 60 7.57 -9.11 2.69
N LEU A 61 8.07 -9.52 3.85
CA LEU A 61 8.31 -8.62 4.98
C LEU A 61 9.34 -7.53 4.64
N ILE A 62 10.42 -7.90 3.98
CA ILE A 62 11.44 -6.96 3.50
C ILE A 62 10.80 -5.95 2.54
N PHE A 63 10.01 -6.41 1.58
CA PHE A 63 9.28 -5.55 0.66
C PHE A 63 8.36 -4.57 1.40
N CYS A 64 7.53 -5.06 2.34
CA CYS A 64 6.65 -4.22 3.16
C CYS A 64 7.42 -3.19 3.97
N THR A 65 8.57 -3.58 4.52
CA THR A 65 9.43 -2.68 5.31
C THR A 65 10.03 -1.59 4.43
N ILE A 66 10.61 -1.95 3.28
CA ILE A 66 11.19 -0.98 2.34
C ILE A 66 10.11 0.00 1.87
N ARG A 67 8.92 -0.51 1.55
CA ARG A 67 7.81 0.32 1.11
C ARG A 67 7.35 1.27 2.20
N THR A 68 7.25 0.79 3.43
CA THR A 68 6.92 1.62 4.61
C THR A 68 7.95 2.71 4.81
N VAL A 69 9.23 2.37 4.78
CA VAL A 69 10.32 3.36 4.90
C VAL A 69 10.21 4.43 3.80
N ASN A 70 9.90 4.04 2.57
CA ASN A 70 9.74 5.00 1.47
C ASN A 70 8.53 5.93 1.69
N ILE A 71 7.40 5.43 2.20
CA ILE A 71 6.22 6.26 2.53
C ILE A 71 6.57 7.29 3.61
N PHE A 72 7.30 6.89 4.65
CA PHE A 72 7.63 7.77 5.78
C PHE A 72 8.94 8.56 5.61
N ARG A 73 9.62 8.37 4.47
CA ARG A 73 10.83 9.11 4.16
C ARG A 73 10.47 10.55 3.80
N ARG A 74 11.22 11.51 4.37
CA ARG A 74 11.11 12.94 4.05
C ARG A 74 9.70 13.50 4.26
N LEU A 75 9.22 13.38 5.47
CA LEU A 75 7.89 13.88 5.86
C LEU A 75 7.69 15.38 5.61
N ASP A 76 8.78 16.16 5.59
CA ASP A 76 8.73 17.60 5.36
C ASP A 76 8.35 17.98 3.92
N ASP A 77 8.57 17.07 2.97
CA ASP A 77 8.30 17.30 1.55
C ASP A 77 6.87 16.93 1.13
N TYR A 78 6.07 16.41 2.07
CA TYR A 78 4.68 16.12 1.80
C TYR A 78 3.80 17.35 1.89
N PHE A 79 2.89 17.47 0.92
CA PHE A 79 1.74 18.37 1.02
C PHE A 79 0.45 17.58 0.83
N ILE A 80 -0.63 18.09 1.39
CA ILE A 80 -1.94 17.49 1.31
C ILE A 80 -2.80 18.33 0.38
N CYS A 81 -3.46 17.69 -0.56
CA CYS A 81 -4.39 18.31 -1.46
C CYS A 81 -5.64 17.42 -1.65
N ARG A 82 -6.72 18.02 -2.13
CA ARG A 82 -7.90 17.29 -2.59
C ARG A 82 -7.89 17.23 -4.09
N SER A 83 -8.14 16.06 -4.65
CA SER A 83 -8.23 15.87 -6.09
C SER A 83 -9.22 14.78 -6.44
N VAL A 84 -9.72 14.85 -7.67
CA VAL A 84 -10.58 13.81 -8.22
C VAL A 84 -9.71 12.75 -8.88
N LEU A 85 -9.92 11.49 -8.50
CA LEU A 85 -9.27 10.35 -9.13
C LEU A 85 -9.91 10.08 -10.49
N ARG A 86 -9.12 10.18 -11.56
CA ARG A 86 -9.58 10.01 -12.94
C ARG A 86 -8.78 8.92 -13.65
N GLN A 87 -9.31 8.47 -14.77
CA GLN A 87 -8.64 7.58 -15.72
C GLN A 87 -7.98 6.38 -15.03
N PRO A 88 -8.77 5.39 -14.58
CA PRO A 88 -8.20 4.18 -14.02
C PRO A 88 -7.38 3.44 -15.08
N HIS A 89 -6.13 3.11 -14.74
CA HIS A 89 -5.24 2.33 -15.59
C HIS A 89 -4.95 0.98 -14.95
N GLY A 90 -4.91 -0.08 -15.74
CA GLY A 90 -4.53 -1.40 -15.26
C GLY A 90 -3.07 -1.43 -14.78
N GLY A 91 -2.84 -1.99 -13.60
CA GLY A 91 -1.50 -2.26 -13.08
C GLY A 91 -0.88 -3.52 -13.70
N LEU A 92 0.41 -3.74 -13.42
CA LEU A 92 1.15 -4.94 -13.83
C LEU A 92 0.61 -6.22 -13.17
N ILE A 93 0.05 -6.09 -11.98
CA ILE A 93 -0.54 -7.19 -11.23
C ILE A 93 -2.06 -7.13 -11.43
N ARG A 94 -2.67 -8.27 -11.68
CA ARG A 94 -4.12 -8.40 -11.81
C ARG A 94 -4.82 -7.76 -10.61
N ASP A 95 -5.90 -7.04 -10.86
CA ASP A 95 -6.70 -6.33 -9.85
C ASP A 95 -6.00 -5.12 -9.19
N THR A 96 -4.86 -4.68 -9.71
CA THR A 96 -4.26 -3.40 -9.34
C THR A 96 -4.60 -2.32 -10.34
N ILE A 97 -4.94 -1.15 -9.84
CA ILE A 97 -5.32 0.00 -10.65
C ILE A 97 -4.57 1.25 -10.16
N TYR A 98 -4.10 2.04 -11.10
CA TYR A 98 -3.58 3.39 -10.88
C TYR A 98 -4.65 4.39 -11.29
N PHE A 99 -4.71 5.49 -10.59
CA PHE A 99 -5.54 6.64 -10.99
C PHE A 99 -4.66 7.84 -11.28
N THR A 100 -5.04 8.60 -12.28
CA THR A 100 -4.45 9.92 -12.52
C THR A 100 -5.21 10.96 -11.71
N ALA A 101 -4.49 11.84 -11.02
CA ALA A 101 -5.03 12.96 -10.27
C ALA A 101 -4.33 14.25 -10.66
N MET A 102 -5.09 15.34 -10.77
CA MET A 102 -4.53 16.68 -10.96
C MET A 102 -4.30 17.33 -9.59
N VAL A 103 -3.06 17.60 -9.26
CA VAL A 103 -2.68 18.20 -7.99
C VAL A 103 -2.15 19.61 -8.20
N GLU A 104 -2.37 20.46 -7.21
CA GLU A 104 -1.83 21.81 -7.16
C GLU A 104 -0.91 21.96 -5.95
N ASP A 105 0.36 22.25 -6.21
CA ASP A 105 1.32 22.48 -5.13
C ASP A 105 1.03 23.85 -4.50
N PRO A 106 0.69 23.89 -3.21
CA PRO A 106 0.41 25.15 -2.51
C PRO A 106 1.61 26.10 -2.44
N ALA A 107 2.84 25.60 -2.60
CA ALA A 107 4.04 26.42 -2.59
C ALA A 107 4.33 27.10 -3.94
N GLY A 108 3.93 26.47 -5.04
CA GLY A 108 4.23 26.95 -6.39
C GLY A 108 3.04 27.34 -7.25
N GLY A 109 1.81 27.04 -6.81
CA GLY A 109 0.58 27.29 -7.58
C GLY A 109 0.50 26.52 -8.92
N ARG A 110 1.46 25.60 -9.15
CA ARG A 110 1.54 24.84 -10.41
C ARG A 110 0.66 23.59 -10.32
N LYS A 111 -0.21 23.43 -11.32
CA LYS A 111 -1.01 22.22 -11.49
C LYS A 111 -0.26 21.22 -12.37
N TYR A 112 -0.22 19.97 -11.92
CA TYR A 112 0.38 18.87 -12.68
C TYR A 112 -0.35 17.56 -12.43
N GLY A 113 -0.28 16.65 -13.40
CA GLY A 113 -0.84 15.31 -13.28
C GLY A 113 0.11 14.41 -12.48
N VAL A 114 -0.44 13.62 -11.60
CA VAL A 114 0.28 12.58 -10.85
C VAL A 114 -0.49 11.27 -10.91
N ASP A 115 0.22 10.16 -10.90
CA ASP A 115 -0.37 8.85 -10.79
C ASP A 115 -0.29 8.37 -9.33
N THR A 116 -1.39 7.83 -8.84
CA THR A 116 -1.40 7.16 -7.53
C THR A 116 -0.55 5.90 -7.60
N HIS A 117 -0.13 5.40 -6.46
CA HIS A 117 0.40 4.04 -6.42
C HIS A 117 -0.69 3.02 -6.77
N ALA A 118 -0.24 1.85 -7.21
CA ALA A 118 -1.13 0.75 -7.49
C ALA A 118 -1.97 0.41 -6.26
N ILE A 119 -3.27 0.51 -6.40
CA ILE A 119 -4.24 0.18 -5.36
C ILE A 119 -4.90 -1.13 -5.78
N PHE A 120 -4.98 -2.07 -4.87
CA PHE A 120 -5.70 -3.31 -5.10
C PHE A 120 -7.19 -3.07 -4.92
N PHE A 121 -7.95 -3.40 -5.95
CA PHE A 121 -9.40 -3.41 -5.90
C PHE A 121 -9.87 -4.82 -6.21
N SER A 122 -10.60 -5.42 -5.29
CA SER A 122 -11.31 -6.65 -5.57
C SER A 122 -12.61 -6.68 -4.79
N ARG A 123 -13.51 -7.53 -5.19
CA ARG A 123 -14.75 -7.81 -4.44
C ARG A 123 -14.51 -8.60 -3.15
N GLY A 124 -13.28 -8.61 -2.65
CA GLY A 124 -12.89 -9.31 -1.43
C GLY A 124 -13.19 -8.52 -0.15
N ILE A 125 -13.18 -9.23 0.97
CA ILE A 125 -13.61 -8.75 2.31
C ILE A 125 -12.79 -7.56 2.82
N CYS A 126 -11.58 -7.33 2.32
CA CYS A 126 -10.65 -6.32 2.85
C CYS A 126 -10.26 -5.24 1.84
N GLN A 127 -10.96 -5.13 0.71
CA GLN A 127 -10.57 -4.22 -0.35
C GLN A 127 -11.70 -3.25 -0.70
N PRO A 128 -11.37 -1.99 -0.95
CA PRO A 128 -12.34 -1.04 -1.45
C PRO A 128 -12.81 -1.45 -2.85
N LEU A 129 -14.02 -1.08 -3.19
CA LEU A 129 -14.53 -1.20 -4.56
C LEU A 129 -13.93 -0.08 -5.40
N MET A 130 -13.57 -0.38 -6.64
CA MET A 130 -13.05 0.62 -7.57
C MET A 130 -14.06 1.76 -7.79
N GLU A 131 -15.34 1.44 -7.78
CA GLU A 131 -16.45 2.37 -7.97
C GLU A 131 -16.50 3.45 -6.88
N ASP A 132 -16.06 3.13 -5.67
CA ASP A 132 -16.01 4.08 -4.55
C ASP A 132 -14.93 5.15 -4.73
N TYR A 133 -13.93 4.90 -5.58
CA TYR A 133 -12.79 5.78 -5.80
C TYR A 133 -12.78 6.45 -7.18
N ALA A 134 -13.31 5.78 -8.20
CA ALA A 134 -13.35 6.33 -9.55
C ALA A 134 -14.24 7.56 -9.61
N ASN A 135 -13.70 8.67 -10.14
CA ASN A 135 -14.36 9.98 -10.23
C ASN A 135 -14.79 10.59 -8.89
N THR A 136 -14.25 10.11 -7.78
CA THR A 136 -14.52 10.69 -6.45
C THR A 136 -13.41 11.66 -6.05
N THR A 137 -13.77 12.62 -5.20
CA THR A 137 -12.80 13.55 -4.61
C THR A 137 -12.19 12.89 -3.37
N VAL A 138 -10.89 12.69 -3.42
CA VAL A 138 -10.13 12.10 -2.31
C VAL A 138 -9.07 13.07 -1.79
N THR A 139 -8.61 12.81 -0.58
CA THR A 139 -7.48 13.52 -0.01
C THR A 139 -6.19 12.76 -0.35
N LEU A 140 -5.24 13.45 -0.96
CA LEU A 140 -3.95 12.92 -1.37
C LEU A 140 -2.84 13.54 -0.54
N ALA A 141 -1.86 12.73 -0.15
CA ALA A 141 -0.55 13.21 0.27
C ALA A 141 0.43 13.01 -0.88
N VAL A 142 1.05 14.09 -1.30
CA VAL A 142 2.01 14.10 -2.42
C VAL A 142 3.36 14.54 -1.91
N ASN A 143 4.37 13.72 -2.16
CA ASN A 143 5.75 14.06 -1.85
C ASN A 143 6.38 14.79 -3.04
N ARG A 144 6.85 16.02 -2.82
CA ARG A 144 7.41 16.89 -3.87
C ARG A 144 8.67 16.32 -4.51
N GLU A 145 9.48 15.64 -3.73
CA GLU A 145 10.78 15.18 -4.17
C GLU A 145 10.73 13.81 -4.81
N THR A 146 10.02 12.89 -4.19
CA THR A 146 9.93 11.51 -4.70
C THR A 146 8.81 11.31 -5.71
N GLY A 147 7.87 12.25 -5.83
CA GLY A 147 6.66 12.12 -6.62
C GLY A 147 5.68 11.07 -6.07
N MET A 148 5.91 10.57 -4.85
CA MET A 148 5.05 9.57 -4.24
C MET A 148 3.69 10.17 -3.90
N VAL A 149 2.63 9.50 -4.32
CA VAL A 149 1.24 9.90 -4.07
C VAL A 149 0.53 8.81 -3.27
N VAL A 150 -0.04 9.21 -2.15
CA VAL A 150 -0.72 8.30 -1.22
C VAL A 150 -2.14 8.79 -0.96
N VAL A 151 -3.12 7.90 -1.05
CA VAL A 151 -4.53 8.21 -0.77
C VAL A 151 -4.79 8.14 0.73
N ILE A 152 -5.20 9.27 1.33
CA ILE A 152 -5.42 9.35 2.80
C ILE A 152 -6.90 9.20 3.16
N GLY A 153 -7.83 9.49 2.27
CA GLY A 153 -9.28 9.42 2.51
C GLY A 153 -10.05 10.48 1.74
#